data_50ab8856f1fb208633f6397eccff64fe
#
_entry.id   50ab8856f1fb208633f6397eccff64fe
#
_cell.length_a   1.000
_cell.length_b   1.000
_cell.length_c   1.000
_cell.angle_alpha   90.00
_cell.angle_beta   90.00
_cell.angle_gamma   90.00
#
_symmetry.space_group_name_H-M   'P 1'
#
loop_
_entity.id
_entity.type
_entity.pdbx_description
1 polymer ?
#
loop_
_entity_poly.entity_id
_entity_poly.type
_entity_poly.pdbx_seq_one_letter_code
_entity_poly.pdbx_strand_id
1 'polypeptide(L)'
;MNQFIHPDFKLNGKSFSYIELLSEALYLKENGQLFEKNIGKFLLEWLNNESFVLVQTSGSTGKPKKIVLQKSAMIASAKATGTFFNLQPKASALLCLSADYIAGKMMLVRAITLGLQLDTAEPNSNPLGNKKYDFVAM
;
A
#
# COMPACT_ATOMS: atom_id res chain seq x y z
N MET A 1 -15.56 12.08 -3.47
CA MET A 1 -15.04 12.40 -2.12
C MET A 1 -13.58 11.96 -2.04
N ASN A 2 -12.72 12.85 -1.59
CA ASN A 2 -11.29 12.52 -1.50
C ASN A 2 -11.04 11.53 -0.37
N GLN A 3 -10.23 10.52 -0.65
CA GLN A 3 -9.79 9.60 0.39
C GLN A 3 -8.83 10.31 1.34
N PHE A 4 -8.87 9.90 2.60
CA PHE A 4 -7.97 10.43 3.59
C PHE A 4 -6.54 9.95 3.32
N ILE A 5 -5.60 10.89 3.35
CA ILE A 5 -4.17 10.60 3.32
C ILE A 5 -3.57 11.25 4.55
N HIS A 6 -2.97 10.43 5.42
CA HIS A 6 -2.36 10.97 6.64
C HIS A 6 -1.24 11.95 6.25
N PRO A 7 -1.16 13.12 6.90
CA PRO A 7 -0.16 14.13 6.51
C PRO A 7 1.29 13.67 6.66
N ASP A 8 1.56 12.68 7.51
CA ASP A 8 2.92 12.17 7.69
C ASP A 8 3.27 11.03 6.74
N PHE A 9 2.30 10.56 5.94
CA PHE A 9 2.58 9.51 4.95
C PHE A 9 3.62 9.98 3.95
N LYS A 10 4.61 9.10 3.70
CA LYS A 10 5.58 9.29 2.63
C LYS A 10 5.71 8.00 1.84
N LEU A 11 5.92 8.16 0.54
CA LEU A 11 6.21 7.04 -0.35
C LEU A 11 7.59 7.28 -0.95
N ASN A 12 8.54 6.41 -0.62
CA ASN A 12 9.93 6.53 -1.07
C ASN A 12 10.50 7.94 -0.80
N GLY A 13 10.21 8.46 0.39
CA GLY A 13 10.75 9.73 0.86
C GLY A 13 9.99 10.97 0.45
N LYS A 14 8.89 10.83 -0.30
CA LYS A 14 8.11 11.98 -0.78
C LYS A 14 6.73 12.04 -0.14
N SER A 15 6.33 13.24 0.25
CA SER A 15 4.96 13.54 0.71
C SER A 15 4.10 13.91 -0.49
N PHE A 16 2.80 13.63 -0.40
CA PHE A 16 1.87 13.88 -1.50
C PHE A 16 0.55 14.44 -0.99
N SER A 17 0.03 15.43 -1.69
CA SER A 17 -1.39 15.77 -1.62
C SER A 17 -2.20 14.69 -2.37
N TYR A 18 -3.52 14.75 -2.27
CA TYR A 18 -4.38 13.81 -3.01
C TYR A 18 -4.10 13.84 -4.51
N ILE A 19 -4.05 15.04 -5.09
CA ILE A 19 -3.81 15.20 -6.54
C ILE A 19 -2.40 14.74 -6.91
N GLU A 20 -1.41 15.07 -6.08
CA GLU A 20 -0.04 14.64 -6.33
C GLU A 20 0.09 13.12 -6.26
N LEU A 21 -0.61 12.48 -5.32
CA LEU A 21 -0.56 11.02 -5.23
C LEU A 21 -1.25 10.36 -6.42
N LEU A 22 -2.35 10.94 -6.92
CA LEU A 22 -2.97 10.47 -8.17
C LEU A 22 -1.99 10.55 -9.34
N SER A 23 -1.26 11.66 -9.46
CA SER A 23 -0.26 11.82 -10.52
C SER A 23 0.86 10.82 -10.40
N GLU A 24 1.35 10.59 -9.19
CA GLU A 24 2.41 9.61 -8.96
C GLU A 24 1.92 8.19 -9.27
N ALA A 25 0.69 7.86 -8.88
CA ALA A 25 0.10 6.56 -9.17
C ALA A 25 0.03 6.31 -10.68
N LEU A 26 -0.40 7.31 -11.43
CA LEU A 26 -0.48 7.23 -12.88
C LEU A 26 0.92 7.06 -13.49
N TYR A 27 1.89 7.83 -13.00
CA TYR A 27 3.27 7.72 -13.47
C TYR A 27 3.83 6.31 -13.22
N LEU A 28 3.63 5.75 -12.04
CA LEU A 28 4.09 4.40 -11.72
C LEU A 28 3.42 3.35 -12.60
N LYS A 29 2.13 3.49 -12.84
CA LYS A 29 1.38 2.57 -13.70
C LYS A 29 1.91 2.58 -15.13
N GLU A 30 2.24 3.76 -15.66
CA GLU A 30 2.64 3.91 -17.06
C GLU A 30 4.13 3.64 -17.28
N ASN A 31 4.99 4.02 -16.32
CA ASN A 31 6.44 4.07 -16.53
C ASN A 31 7.25 3.19 -15.58
N GLY A 32 6.64 2.66 -14.53
CA GLY A 32 7.36 1.89 -13.51
C GLY A 32 7.75 0.48 -13.96
N GLN A 33 8.58 -0.16 -13.15
CA GLN A 33 8.81 -1.60 -13.27
C GLN A 33 7.52 -2.35 -12.88
N LEU A 34 7.48 -3.66 -13.08
CA LEU A 34 6.25 -4.41 -12.84
C LEU A 34 5.72 -4.22 -11.42
N PHE A 35 6.59 -4.30 -10.40
CA PHE A 35 6.13 -4.13 -9.02
C PHE A 35 5.62 -2.71 -8.78
N GLU A 36 6.21 -1.71 -9.42
CA GLU A 36 5.76 -0.32 -9.31
C GLU A 36 4.44 -0.10 -10.05
N LYS A 37 4.26 -0.76 -11.19
CA LYS A 37 2.99 -0.68 -11.92
C LYS A 37 1.84 -1.21 -11.07
N ASN A 38 2.06 -2.30 -10.34
CA ASN A 38 1.06 -2.86 -9.45
C ASN A 38 0.71 -1.89 -8.32
N ILE A 39 1.70 -1.20 -7.78
CA ILE A 39 1.49 -0.16 -6.77
C ILE A 39 0.64 0.98 -7.36
N GLY A 40 1.00 1.46 -8.54
CA GLY A 40 0.26 2.53 -9.20
C GLY A 40 -1.20 2.16 -9.46
N LYS A 41 -1.43 0.96 -9.98
CA LYS A 41 -2.78 0.47 -10.22
C LYS A 41 -3.61 0.44 -8.95
N PHE A 42 -3.06 -0.08 -7.86
CA PHE A 42 -3.79 -0.12 -6.60
C PHE A 42 -4.06 1.28 -6.06
N LEU A 43 -3.08 2.18 -6.11
CA LEU A 43 -3.27 3.54 -5.63
C LEU A 43 -4.40 4.24 -6.40
N LEU A 44 -4.48 4.05 -7.72
CA LEU A 44 -5.56 4.62 -8.51
C LEU A 44 -6.92 4.06 -8.06
N GLU A 45 -6.99 2.78 -7.79
CA GLU A 45 -8.21 2.14 -7.30
C GLU A 45 -8.56 2.62 -5.89
N TRP A 46 -7.56 2.78 -5.02
CA TRP A 46 -7.77 3.26 -3.67
C TRP A 46 -8.28 4.70 -3.66
N LEU A 47 -7.77 5.52 -4.55
CA LEU A 47 -8.09 6.96 -4.57
C LEU A 47 -9.33 7.30 -5.39
N ASN A 48 -9.97 6.33 -6.05
CA ASN A 48 -11.19 6.59 -6.79
C ASN A 48 -12.37 6.81 -5.84
N ASN A 49 -13.54 7.12 -6.40
CA ASN A 49 -14.73 7.45 -5.61
C ASN A 49 -15.55 6.22 -5.20
N GLU A 50 -15.11 5.01 -5.53
CA GLU A 50 -15.84 3.81 -5.13
C GLU A 50 -15.58 3.50 -3.66
N SER A 51 -16.54 2.83 -3.02
CA SER A 51 -16.42 2.45 -1.61
C SER A 51 -15.66 1.15 -1.40
N PHE A 52 -15.26 0.50 -2.48
CA PHE A 52 -14.67 -0.85 -2.44
C PHE A 52 -13.47 -0.94 -3.37
N VAL A 53 -12.68 -1.99 -3.18
CA VAL A 53 -11.65 -2.41 -4.11
C VAL A 53 -11.84 -3.89 -4.43
N LEU A 54 -11.35 -4.29 -5.60
CA LEU A 54 -11.30 -5.71 -5.98
C LEU A 54 -9.92 -6.24 -5.63
N VAL A 55 -9.89 -7.33 -4.88
CA VAL A 55 -8.63 -7.99 -4.54
C VAL A 55 -8.68 -9.43 -5.04
N GLN A 56 -7.51 -9.96 -5.41
CA GLN A 56 -7.42 -11.36 -5.75
C GLN A 56 -6.66 -12.10 -4.68
N THR A 57 -7.11 -13.31 -4.40
CA THR A 57 -6.42 -14.19 -3.47
C THR A 57 -5.43 -15.05 -4.26
N SER A 58 -4.33 -15.41 -3.61
CA SER A 58 -3.32 -16.26 -4.24
C SER A 58 -3.74 -17.73 -4.34
N GLY A 59 -4.85 -18.12 -3.77
CA GLY A 59 -5.51 -19.43 -3.82
C GLY A 59 -4.62 -20.65 -3.97
N SER A 60 -4.73 -21.60 -3.06
CA SER A 60 -3.97 -22.85 -3.12
C SER A 60 -4.46 -23.81 -4.18
N THR A 61 -5.58 -23.53 -4.85
CA THR A 61 -6.25 -24.48 -5.76
C THR A 61 -6.24 -24.03 -7.22
N GLY A 62 -5.29 -23.23 -7.62
CA GLY A 62 -5.05 -22.92 -9.01
C GLY A 62 -5.51 -21.54 -9.46
N LYS A 63 -6.81 -21.25 -9.52
CA LYS A 63 -7.27 -19.96 -10.04
C LYS A 63 -7.44 -18.93 -8.91
N PRO A 64 -6.81 -17.75 -9.03
CA PRO A 64 -7.07 -16.67 -8.09
C PRO A 64 -8.55 -16.28 -8.14
N LYS A 65 -9.13 -16.04 -6.98
CA LYS A 65 -10.49 -15.53 -6.87
C LYS A 65 -10.45 -14.03 -6.63
N LYS A 66 -11.32 -13.31 -7.32
CA LYS A 66 -11.51 -11.88 -7.05
C LYS A 66 -12.61 -11.71 -6.03
N ILE A 67 -12.33 -10.93 -5.00
CA ILE A 67 -13.30 -10.61 -3.97
C ILE A 67 -13.39 -9.11 -3.82
N VAL A 68 -14.57 -8.65 -3.37
CA VAL A 68 -14.83 -7.24 -3.10
C VAL A 68 -14.52 -6.97 -1.63
N LEU A 69 -13.67 -5.99 -1.36
CA LEU A 69 -13.41 -5.54 0.01
C LEU A 69 -13.82 -4.08 0.14
N GLN A 70 -14.53 -3.77 1.22
CA GLN A 70 -14.90 -2.38 1.52
C GLN A 70 -13.67 -1.61 1.99
N LYS A 71 -13.49 -0.40 1.47
CA LYS A 71 -12.38 0.46 1.90
C LYS A 71 -12.46 0.75 3.39
N SER A 72 -13.66 0.92 3.93
CA SER A 72 -13.85 1.15 5.36
C SER A 72 -13.34 -0.02 6.20
N ALA A 73 -13.53 -1.26 5.75
CA ALA A 73 -13.03 -2.44 6.43
C ALA A 73 -11.50 -2.50 6.37
N MET A 74 -10.92 -2.13 5.24
CA MET A 74 -9.47 -2.09 5.08
C MET A 74 -8.84 -1.04 5.99
N ILE A 75 -9.48 0.12 6.10
CA ILE A 75 -9.02 1.19 7.02
C ILE A 75 -9.11 0.72 8.46
N ALA A 76 -10.20 0.06 8.85
CA ALA A 76 -10.35 -0.48 10.21
C ALA A 76 -9.27 -1.50 10.51
N SER A 77 -8.96 -2.38 9.56
CA SER A 77 -7.88 -3.36 9.69
C SER A 77 -6.51 -2.68 9.83
N ALA A 78 -6.27 -1.63 9.06
CA ALA A 78 -5.02 -0.87 9.15
C ALA A 78 -4.86 -0.24 10.54
N LYS A 79 -5.93 0.34 11.07
CA LYS A 79 -5.92 0.94 12.41
C LYS A 79 -5.68 -0.11 13.50
N ALA A 80 -6.30 -1.28 13.38
CA ALA A 80 -6.09 -2.37 14.31
C ALA A 80 -4.63 -2.84 14.31
N THR A 81 -4.03 -2.97 13.14
CA THR A 81 -2.60 -3.30 13.01
C THR A 81 -1.74 -2.24 13.68
N GLY A 82 -2.05 -0.97 13.47
CA GLY A 82 -1.32 0.14 14.09
C GLY A 82 -1.36 0.07 15.61
N THR A 83 -2.52 -0.23 16.17
CA THR A 83 -2.68 -0.38 17.62
C THR A 83 -1.90 -1.59 18.13
N PHE A 84 -2.04 -2.73 17.46
CA PHE A 84 -1.41 -3.97 17.89
C PHE A 84 0.10 -3.87 17.93
N PHE A 85 0.71 -3.26 16.92
CA PHE A 85 2.16 -3.11 16.82
C PHE A 85 2.67 -1.77 17.33
N ASN A 86 1.78 -0.93 17.88
CA ASN A 86 2.12 0.41 18.37
C ASN A 86 2.85 1.25 17.32
N LEU A 87 2.33 1.25 16.10
CA LEU A 87 2.92 2.01 14.99
C LEU A 87 2.47 3.46 15.08
N GLN A 88 3.43 4.34 15.28
CA GLN A 88 3.18 5.77 15.36
C GLN A 88 3.35 6.43 13.99
N PRO A 89 2.73 7.60 13.76
CA PRO A 89 3.02 8.36 12.55
C PRO A 89 4.53 8.56 12.38
N LYS A 90 4.99 8.55 11.14
CA LYS A 90 6.40 8.62 10.73
C LYS A 90 7.20 7.33 10.98
N ALA A 91 6.59 6.28 11.51
CA ALA A 91 7.26 5.00 11.60
C ALA A 91 7.69 4.53 10.20
N SER A 92 8.87 3.95 10.11
CA SER A 92 9.39 3.46 8.83
C SER A 92 8.82 2.08 8.50
N ALA A 93 8.51 1.85 7.23
CA ALA A 93 7.95 0.60 6.78
C ALA A 93 8.50 0.24 5.40
N LEU A 94 8.52 -1.06 5.10
CA LEU A 94 8.97 -1.56 3.82
C LEU A 94 7.90 -2.42 3.19
N LEU A 95 7.56 -2.11 1.95
CA LEU A 95 6.71 -2.94 1.10
C LEU A 95 7.60 -3.75 0.16
N CYS A 96 7.68 -5.06 0.40
CA CYS A 96 8.42 -5.97 -0.47
C CYS A 96 7.56 -7.15 -0.93
N LEU A 97 6.23 -6.99 -0.85
CA LEU A 97 5.25 -7.94 -1.38
C LEU A 97 4.58 -7.32 -2.60
N SER A 98 4.07 -8.17 -3.49
CA SER A 98 3.35 -7.67 -4.66
C SER A 98 2.07 -6.96 -4.24
N ALA A 99 1.86 -5.75 -4.75
CA ALA A 99 0.62 -5.00 -4.56
C ALA A 99 -0.51 -5.53 -5.45
N ASP A 100 -0.27 -6.58 -6.21
CA ASP A 100 -1.31 -7.28 -6.95
C ASP A 100 -2.16 -8.17 -6.03
N TYR A 101 -1.66 -8.46 -4.83
CA TYR A 101 -2.34 -9.29 -3.83
C TYR A 101 -2.64 -8.50 -2.57
N ILE A 102 -3.54 -9.05 -1.74
CA ILE A 102 -4.07 -8.34 -0.57
C ILE A 102 -2.98 -7.91 0.41
N ALA A 103 -1.97 -8.73 0.63
CA ALA A 103 -0.93 -8.41 1.62
C ALA A 103 -0.16 -7.15 1.23
N GLY A 104 0.21 -7.02 -0.05
CA GLY A 104 0.89 -5.82 -0.54
C GLY A 104 -0.04 -4.60 -0.53
N LYS A 105 -1.30 -4.80 -0.94
CA LYS A 105 -2.29 -3.72 -0.93
C LYS A 105 -2.49 -3.18 0.49
N MET A 106 -2.57 -4.06 1.48
CA MET A 106 -2.76 -3.64 2.88
C MET A 106 -1.58 -2.86 3.43
N MET A 107 -0.36 -3.13 2.97
CA MET A 107 0.79 -2.31 3.37
C MET A 107 0.62 -0.86 2.90
N LEU A 108 0.11 -0.67 1.69
CA LEU A 108 -0.16 0.68 1.18
C LEU A 108 -1.27 1.36 2.00
N VAL A 109 -2.34 0.62 2.29
CA VAL A 109 -3.45 1.16 3.10
C VAL A 109 -2.97 1.55 4.49
N ARG A 110 -2.15 0.70 5.13
CA ARG A 110 -1.59 1.00 6.45
C ARG A 110 -0.75 2.27 6.43
N ALA A 111 0.12 2.40 5.43
CA ALA A 111 0.99 3.57 5.31
C ALA A 111 0.17 4.85 5.14
N ILE A 112 -0.81 4.83 4.24
CA ILE A 112 -1.65 5.99 3.98
C ILE A 112 -2.49 6.37 5.19
N THR A 113 -3.02 5.36 5.89
CA THR A 113 -3.94 5.57 7.01
C THR A 113 -3.19 5.97 8.29
N LEU A 114 -2.06 5.34 8.56
CA LEU A 114 -1.31 5.53 9.81
C LEU A 114 -0.21 6.58 9.71
N GLY A 115 0.10 7.06 8.52
CA GLY A 115 1.17 8.05 8.34
C GLY A 115 2.55 7.43 8.35
N LEU A 116 2.69 6.21 7.82
CA LEU A 116 3.99 5.55 7.78
C LEU A 116 4.85 6.13 6.67
N GLN A 117 6.16 6.09 6.87
CA GLN A 117 7.14 6.42 5.84
C GLN A 117 7.52 5.13 5.14
N LEU A 118 6.89 4.90 3.99
CA LEU A 118 6.94 3.63 3.29
C LEU A 118 7.97 3.66 2.17
N ASP A 119 8.92 2.74 2.22
CA ASP A 119 9.79 2.44 1.09
C ASP A 119 9.24 1.22 0.37
N THR A 120 9.50 1.14 -0.93
CA THR A 120 9.09 0.01 -1.76
C THR A 120 10.31 -0.68 -2.34
N ALA A 121 10.21 -2.00 -2.52
CA ALA A 121 11.28 -2.80 -3.10
C ALA A 121 10.68 -3.91 -3.94
N GLU A 122 11.45 -4.38 -4.91
CA GLU A 122 11.03 -5.50 -5.75
C GLU A 122 10.84 -6.74 -4.87
N PRO A 123 9.71 -7.47 -5.02
CA PRO A 123 9.38 -8.58 -4.13
C PRO A 123 10.42 -9.69 -4.05
N ASN A 124 11.20 -9.91 -5.11
CA ASN A 124 12.19 -10.99 -5.16
C ASN A 124 13.62 -10.54 -4.82
N SER A 125 13.80 -9.28 -4.44
CA SER A 125 15.12 -8.76 -4.08
C SER A 125 15.41 -9.05 -2.61
N ASN A 126 16.66 -8.77 -2.18
CA ASN A 126 17.01 -8.76 -0.76
C ASN A 126 16.61 -7.38 -0.21
N PRO A 127 15.39 -7.24 0.33
CA PRO A 127 14.84 -5.91 0.56
C PRO A 127 15.44 -5.18 1.75
N LEU A 128 15.96 -5.91 2.73
CA LEU A 128 16.39 -5.28 3.99
C LEU A 128 17.75 -4.63 3.87
N GLY A 129 18.68 -5.25 3.14
CA GLY A 129 20.05 -4.72 3.05
C GLY A 129 20.57 -4.37 4.44
N ASN A 130 21.09 -3.14 4.58
CA ASN A 130 21.59 -2.63 5.85
C ASN A 130 20.60 -1.72 6.57
N LYS A 131 19.41 -1.49 5.98
CA LYS A 131 18.43 -0.57 6.56
C LYS A 131 17.47 -1.32 7.46
N LYS A 132 17.17 -0.72 8.61
CA LYS A 132 16.19 -1.26 9.55
C LYS A 132 14.88 -0.50 9.43
N TYR A 133 13.76 -1.22 9.53
CA TYR A 133 12.43 -0.66 9.46
C TYR A 133 11.66 -0.99 10.72
N ASP A 134 10.76 -0.10 11.10
CA ASP A 134 9.85 -0.33 12.23
C ASP A 134 8.82 -1.41 11.92
N PHE A 135 8.43 -1.54 10.64
CA PHE A 135 7.43 -2.52 10.22
C PHE A 135 7.75 -3.02 8.81
N VAL A 136 7.76 -4.32 8.66
CA VAL A 136 8.01 -4.97 7.37
C VAL A 136 7.01 -6.11 7.20
N ALA A 137 6.40 -6.20 6.01
CA ALA A 137 5.62 -7.37 5.61
C ALA A 137 6.33 -8.05 4.44
N MET A 138 6.69 -9.28 4.64
CA MET A 138 7.38 -10.11 3.65
C MET A 138 6.62 -11.39 3.39
#